data_042f6be1d070fd17ecc6b269bd714342
#
_entry.id   042f6be1d070fd17ecc6b269bd714342
#
_cell.length_a   1.000
_cell.length_b   1.000
_cell.length_c   1.000
_cell.angle_alpha   90.00
_cell.angle_beta   90.00
_cell.angle_gamma   90.00
#
_symmetry.space_group_name_H-M   'P 1'
#
loop_
_entity.id
_entity.type
_entity.pdbx_description
1 polymer ?
#
loop_
_entity_poly.entity_id
_entity_poly.type
_entity_poly.pdbx_seq_one_letter_code
_entity_poly.pdbx_strand_id
1 'polypeptide(L)'
;MSECTCHKNYTLDTLIPKVGVITKITQETPDVKTFCVTAPGGGKMFDHMPGQCAMVCVPGVGEAMFSITSSPTNKEYQEFSIKKCGVLTDCLHSLEVGDEITVRGPYGNNFPVDTELKGKNLLFIAGGIGLAPLRSVINYVLDNRDDYGTVDILYGSRSADDLVKLKEIQEVWAKTPGVNVHLTIDRPQEGWDGHVGFVPTYLKEIGFSTDKTALVCGPPIMIKFVLAGLEELGFNRSQCYTTLELRMKCGIGKCGRCNIGSKYVCKDG
;
A
#
# COMPACT_ATOMS: atom_id res chain seq x y z
N MET A 1 -29.19 19.99 3.49
CA MET A 1 -28.28 19.38 4.47
C MET A 1 -28.00 17.98 3.97
N SER A 2 -26.87 17.79 3.27
CA SER A 2 -26.45 16.49 2.77
C SER A 2 -25.94 15.67 3.95
N GLU A 3 -26.59 14.56 4.24
CA GLU A 3 -26.12 13.60 5.24
C GLU A 3 -24.73 13.11 4.88
N CYS A 4 -23.79 13.35 5.77
CA CYS A 4 -22.42 12.86 5.65
C CYS A 4 -22.43 11.32 5.82
N THR A 5 -22.25 10.58 4.73
CA THR A 5 -22.26 9.11 4.68
C THR A 5 -21.00 8.44 5.28
N CYS A 6 -20.17 9.17 6.02
CA CYS A 6 -18.88 8.69 6.52
C CYS A 6 -18.93 8.09 7.94
N HIS A 7 -20.04 7.55 8.38
CA HIS A 7 -20.06 6.72 9.58
C HIS A 7 -19.72 5.27 9.24
N LYS A 8 -18.42 4.98 9.01
CA LYS A 8 -17.97 3.59 9.16
C LYS A 8 -18.24 3.20 10.60
N ASN A 9 -19.22 2.35 10.82
CA ASN A 9 -19.51 1.76 12.11
C ASN A 9 -18.36 0.75 12.40
N TYR A 10 -17.30 1.25 13.05
CA TYR A 10 -16.32 0.34 13.66
C TYR A 10 -17.06 -0.44 14.75
N THR A 11 -17.24 -1.72 14.53
CA THR A 11 -17.79 -2.62 15.54
C THR A 11 -16.73 -2.81 16.64
N LEU A 12 -17.15 -3.19 17.83
CA LEU A 12 -16.23 -3.55 18.92
C LEU A 12 -15.24 -4.61 18.48
N ASP A 13 -15.63 -5.49 17.55
CA ASP A 13 -14.80 -6.55 16.97
C ASP A 13 -13.52 -6.02 16.30
N THR A 14 -13.54 -4.84 15.66
CA THR A 14 -12.36 -4.24 15.03
C THR A 14 -11.31 -3.75 16.03
N LEU A 15 -11.66 -3.57 17.29
CA LEU A 15 -10.77 -3.12 18.36
C LEU A 15 -10.15 -4.28 19.13
N ILE A 16 -10.72 -5.49 19.03
CA ILE A 16 -10.25 -6.67 19.74
C ILE A 16 -9.10 -7.28 18.93
N PRO A 17 -7.88 -7.38 19.52
CA PRO A 17 -6.78 -8.07 18.88
C PRO A 17 -7.11 -9.55 18.68
N LYS A 18 -6.92 -10.04 17.47
CA LYS A 18 -7.06 -11.47 17.12
C LYS A 18 -5.67 -12.09 16.98
N VAL A 19 -5.50 -13.31 17.47
CA VAL A 19 -4.26 -14.06 17.26
C VAL A 19 -4.15 -14.43 15.79
N GLY A 20 -3.00 -14.16 15.21
CA GLY A 20 -2.62 -14.54 13.85
C GLY A 20 -1.35 -15.37 13.86
N VAL A 21 -1.31 -16.40 13.03
CA VAL A 21 -0.14 -17.26 12.85
C VAL A 21 0.61 -16.86 11.59
N ILE A 22 1.90 -16.67 11.69
CA ILE A 22 2.79 -16.42 10.55
C ILE A 22 2.97 -17.73 9.78
N THR A 23 2.45 -17.79 8.55
CA THR A 23 2.50 -19.02 7.73
C THR A 23 3.58 -18.96 6.66
N LYS A 24 4.04 -17.76 6.31
CA LYS A 24 5.13 -17.56 5.35
C LYS A 24 5.83 -16.25 5.62
N ILE A 25 7.16 -16.25 5.47
CA ILE A 25 7.99 -15.06 5.48
C ILE A 25 8.79 -15.00 4.18
N THR A 26 8.76 -13.86 3.50
CA THR A 26 9.54 -13.63 2.30
C THR A 26 10.47 -12.43 2.54
N GLN A 27 11.77 -12.63 2.39
CA GLN A 27 12.73 -11.52 2.35
C GLN A 27 12.58 -10.82 0.99
N GLU A 28 12.15 -9.57 1.00
CA GLU A 28 11.94 -8.79 -0.22
C GLU A 28 13.19 -7.98 -0.58
N THR A 29 13.73 -7.28 0.40
CA THR A 29 14.94 -6.44 0.32
C THR A 29 15.75 -6.64 1.60
N PRO A 30 16.97 -6.11 1.73
CA PRO A 30 17.75 -6.25 2.95
C PRO A 30 17.02 -5.78 4.23
N ASP A 31 16.09 -4.81 4.09
CA ASP A 31 15.38 -4.22 5.23
C ASP A 31 13.85 -4.38 5.17
N VAL A 32 13.30 -5.16 4.22
CA VAL A 32 11.87 -5.43 4.11
C VAL A 32 11.59 -6.93 4.09
N LYS A 33 10.70 -7.37 4.96
CA LYS A 33 10.09 -8.71 4.93
C LYS A 33 8.59 -8.61 4.69
N THR A 34 8.05 -9.57 3.93
CA THR A 34 6.60 -9.79 3.81
C THR A 34 6.20 -10.99 4.64
N PHE A 35 5.21 -10.80 5.49
CA PHE A 35 4.62 -11.81 6.37
C PHE A 35 3.23 -12.17 5.87
N CYS A 36 2.99 -13.46 5.59
CA CYS A 36 1.66 -14.01 5.41
C CYS A 36 1.12 -14.44 6.78
N VAL A 37 -0.05 -13.95 7.14
CA VAL A 37 -0.68 -14.19 8.44
C VAL A 37 -2.07 -14.77 8.24
N THR A 38 -2.38 -15.83 8.96
CA THR A 38 -3.70 -16.49 8.95
C THR A 38 -4.32 -16.51 10.35
N ALA A 39 -5.63 -16.69 10.42
CA ALA A 39 -6.25 -17.09 11.69
C ALA A 39 -5.73 -18.46 12.13
N PRO A 40 -5.77 -18.82 13.43
CA PRO A 40 -5.26 -20.10 13.93
C PRO A 40 -5.90 -21.34 13.26
N GLY A 41 -7.12 -21.22 12.76
CA GLY A 41 -7.82 -22.26 12.00
C GLY A 41 -7.63 -22.19 10.48
N GLY A 42 -6.75 -21.32 9.99
CA GLY A 42 -6.58 -21.01 8.58
C GLY A 42 -7.50 -19.88 8.09
N GLY A 43 -7.26 -19.40 6.87
CA GLY A 43 -8.00 -18.29 6.28
C GLY A 43 -7.53 -16.91 6.78
N LYS A 44 -8.09 -15.87 6.18
CA LYS A 44 -7.76 -14.49 6.55
C LYS A 44 -8.34 -14.09 7.91
N MET A 45 -7.71 -13.11 8.57
CA MET A 45 -8.11 -12.64 9.91
C MET A 45 -9.45 -11.90 9.92
N PHE A 46 -9.71 -11.12 8.88
CA PHE A 46 -10.92 -10.31 8.69
C PHE A 46 -11.04 -9.84 7.24
N ASP A 47 -12.23 -9.40 6.84
CA ASP A 47 -12.43 -8.74 5.56
C ASP A 47 -11.86 -7.31 5.57
N HIS A 48 -11.30 -6.89 4.45
CA HIS A 48 -10.76 -5.54 4.27
C HIS A 48 -11.02 -5.06 2.84
N MET A 49 -10.85 -3.76 2.61
CA MET A 49 -10.89 -3.11 1.30
C MET A 49 -9.49 -2.66 0.89
N PRO A 50 -9.21 -2.52 -0.42
CA PRO A 50 -7.89 -2.11 -0.90
C PRO A 50 -7.42 -0.78 -0.33
N GLY A 51 -6.20 -0.73 0.18
CA GLY A 51 -5.60 0.46 0.80
C GLY A 51 -5.83 0.59 2.30
N GLN A 52 -6.63 -0.29 2.91
CA GLN A 52 -6.77 -0.33 4.36
C GLN A 52 -5.52 -0.89 5.06
N CYS A 53 -5.42 -0.59 6.35
CA CYS A 53 -4.33 -1.01 7.22
C CYS A 53 -4.86 -1.75 8.46
N ALA A 54 -3.95 -2.39 9.18
CA ALA A 54 -4.23 -3.06 10.44
C ALA A 54 -3.15 -2.74 11.49
N MET A 55 -3.52 -2.83 12.73
CA MET A 55 -2.58 -2.75 13.84
C MET A 55 -1.98 -4.13 14.09
N VAL A 56 -0.69 -4.27 13.83
CA VAL A 56 0.08 -5.49 14.13
C VAL A 56 0.83 -5.29 15.43
N CYS A 57 0.74 -6.26 16.31
CA CYS A 57 1.33 -6.21 17.64
C CYS A 57 2.12 -7.49 17.94
N VAL A 58 3.27 -7.32 18.54
CA VAL A 58 4.00 -8.39 19.23
C VAL A 58 3.79 -8.19 20.73
N PRO A 59 3.12 -9.12 21.43
CA PRO A 59 2.85 -9.00 22.86
C PRO A 59 4.13 -8.72 23.67
N GLY A 60 4.08 -7.74 24.56
CA GLY A 60 5.24 -7.33 25.38
C GLY A 60 6.24 -6.40 24.67
N VAL A 61 6.14 -6.21 23.34
CA VAL A 61 7.04 -5.35 22.56
C VAL A 61 6.35 -4.05 22.12
N GLY A 62 5.15 -4.18 21.53
CA GLY A 62 4.38 -3.02 21.10
C GLY A 62 3.50 -3.28 19.87
N GLU A 63 2.87 -2.21 19.40
CA GLU A 63 2.00 -2.27 18.22
C GLU A 63 2.25 -1.08 17.27
N ALA A 64 2.07 -1.32 15.97
CA ALA A 64 2.08 -0.26 14.96
C ALA A 64 1.11 -0.57 13.81
N MET A 65 0.75 0.47 13.07
CA MET A 65 -0.11 0.38 11.91
C MET A 65 0.70 -0.01 10.68
N PHE A 66 0.23 -1.04 9.96
CA PHE A 66 0.80 -1.47 8.69
C PHE A 66 -0.30 -1.63 7.65
N SER A 67 0.01 -1.28 6.41
CA SER A 67 -0.89 -1.52 5.29
C SER A 67 -1.08 -3.01 5.06
N ILE A 68 -2.32 -3.41 4.78
CA ILE A 68 -2.63 -4.76 4.32
C ILE A 68 -2.24 -4.80 2.84
N THR A 69 -1.26 -5.64 2.48
CA THR A 69 -0.66 -5.66 1.15
C THR A 69 -1.23 -6.73 0.23
N SER A 70 -1.95 -7.72 0.78
CA SER A 70 -2.72 -8.69 0.00
C SER A 70 -3.97 -8.06 -0.61
N SER A 71 -4.40 -8.57 -1.78
CA SER A 71 -5.70 -8.24 -2.33
C SER A 71 -6.83 -8.70 -1.40
N PRO A 72 -7.92 -7.95 -1.23
CA PRO A 72 -9.09 -8.42 -0.47
C PRO A 72 -9.80 -9.62 -1.13
N THR A 73 -9.53 -9.91 -2.40
CA THR A 73 -9.99 -11.11 -3.10
C THR A 73 -9.37 -12.39 -2.55
N ASN A 74 -8.13 -12.29 -1.99
CA ASN A 74 -7.50 -13.41 -1.31
C ASN A 74 -8.27 -13.76 -0.03
N LYS A 75 -8.68 -15.02 0.08
CA LYS A 75 -9.45 -15.54 1.23
C LYS A 75 -8.60 -16.40 2.18
N GLU A 76 -7.37 -16.70 1.80
CA GLU A 76 -6.52 -17.66 2.52
C GLU A 76 -5.68 -17.01 3.61
N TYR A 77 -5.18 -15.79 3.38
CA TYR A 77 -4.29 -15.09 4.31
C TYR A 77 -4.34 -13.57 4.13
N GLN A 78 -3.74 -12.86 5.05
CA GLN A 78 -3.40 -11.44 4.89
C GLN A 78 -1.89 -11.28 4.84
N GLU A 79 -1.40 -10.33 4.04
CA GLU A 79 0.01 -10.00 3.96
C GLU A 79 0.30 -8.62 4.52
N PHE A 80 1.49 -8.51 5.13
CA PHE A 80 2.07 -7.26 5.60
C PHE A 80 3.52 -7.19 5.14
N SER A 81 3.86 -6.19 4.31
CA SER A 81 5.25 -5.90 3.94
C SER A 81 5.79 -4.85 4.91
N ILE A 82 6.76 -5.25 5.72
CA ILE A 82 7.22 -4.47 6.88
C ILE A 82 8.69 -4.13 6.70
N LYS A 83 8.98 -2.82 6.71
CA LYS A 83 10.35 -2.32 6.72
C LYS A 83 10.90 -2.29 8.14
N LYS A 84 12.12 -2.76 8.31
CA LYS A 84 12.86 -2.73 9.57
C LYS A 84 13.28 -1.29 9.91
N CYS A 85 12.75 -0.73 11.00
CA CYS A 85 13.00 0.67 11.35
C CYS A 85 12.80 1.01 12.85
N GLY A 86 12.86 0.01 13.74
CA GLY A 86 12.75 0.25 15.17
C GLY A 86 12.33 -1.00 15.93
N VAL A 87 12.22 -0.90 17.26
CA VAL A 87 12.08 -2.03 18.21
C VAL A 87 11.03 -3.07 17.79
N LEU A 88 9.80 -2.61 17.46
CA LEU A 88 8.74 -3.53 17.05
C LEU A 88 9.08 -4.24 15.73
N THR A 89 9.57 -3.49 14.74
CA THR A 89 9.89 -4.06 13.42
C THR A 89 11.14 -4.92 13.48
N ASP A 90 12.10 -4.63 14.36
CA ASP A 90 13.26 -5.49 14.61
C ASP A 90 12.81 -6.83 15.20
N CYS A 91 11.89 -6.79 16.18
CA CYS A 91 11.29 -8.00 16.74
C CYS A 91 10.49 -8.78 15.69
N LEU A 92 9.63 -8.12 14.91
CA LEU A 92 8.89 -8.78 13.83
C LEU A 92 9.84 -9.46 12.82
N HIS A 93 10.97 -8.81 12.49
CA HIS A 93 11.97 -9.39 11.60
C HIS A 93 12.75 -10.58 12.18
N SER A 94 12.71 -10.80 13.50
CA SER A 94 13.30 -11.96 14.15
C SER A 94 12.34 -13.15 14.29
N LEU A 95 11.05 -12.96 14.01
CA LEU A 95 10.06 -14.02 14.06
C LEU A 95 10.22 -15.02 12.92
N GLU A 96 9.76 -16.25 13.19
CA GLU A 96 9.79 -17.38 12.28
C GLU A 96 8.39 -17.83 11.86
N VAL A 97 8.32 -18.70 10.87
CA VAL A 97 7.06 -19.34 10.47
C VAL A 97 6.55 -20.23 11.62
N GLY A 98 5.30 -20.05 11.99
CA GLY A 98 4.67 -20.69 13.14
C GLY A 98 4.52 -19.78 14.36
N ASP A 99 5.25 -18.67 14.40
CA ASP A 99 5.11 -17.69 15.49
C ASP A 99 3.76 -16.98 15.44
N GLU A 100 3.29 -16.57 16.60
CA GLU A 100 2.02 -15.86 16.78
C GLU A 100 2.26 -14.37 17.00
N ILE A 101 1.43 -13.58 16.33
CA ILE A 101 1.29 -12.14 16.53
C ILE A 101 -0.17 -11.82 16.80
N THR A 102 -0.49 -10.60 17.22
CA THR A 102 -1.89 -10.17 17.26
C THR A 102 -2.14 -9.07 16.25
N VAL A 103 -3.31 -9.15 15.61
CA VAL A 103 -3.73 -8.22 14.57
C VAL A 103 -5.14 -7.73 14.87
N ARG A 104 -5.36 -6.43 14.77
CA ARG A 104 -6.70 -5.83 14.88
C ARG A 104 -6.93 -4.83 13.74
N GLY A 105 -8.18 -4.76 13.28
CA GLY A 105 -8.57 -3.94 12.13
C GLY A 105 -9.80 -4.53 11.41
N PRO A 106 -10.05 -4.13 10.16
CA PRO A 106 -9.28 -3.17 9.35
C PRO A 106 -9.50 -1.71 9.77
N TYR A 107 -8.54 -0.85 9.47
CA TYR A 107 -8.60 0.59 9.73
C TYR A 107 -8.29 1.41 8.48
N GLY A 108 -8.61 2.71 8.57
CA GLY A 108 -8.36 3.66 7.49
C GLY A 108 -9.40 3.59 6.37
N ASN A 109 -9.32 4.56 5.46
CA ASN A 109 -10.14 4.57 4.27
C ASN A 109 -9.57 3.62 3.21
N ASN A 110 -10.42 3.25 2.27
CA ASN A 110 -10.03 2.47 1.10
C ASN A 110 -9.96 3.36 -0.15
N PHE A 111 -9.24 2.92 -1.15
CA PHE A 111 -9.36 3.47 -2.49
C PHE A 111 -10.74 3.09 -3.07
N PRO A 112 -11.41 3.99 -3.82
CA PRO A 112 -12.77 3.78 -4.31
C PRO A 112 -12.81 2.89 -5.56
N VAL A 113 -12.30 1.65 -5.43
CA VAL A 113 -12.10 0.71 -6.55
C VAL A 113 -13.41 0.30 -7.23
N ASP A 114 -14.48 0.13 -6.45
CA ASP A 114 -15.79 -0.32 -6.96
C ASP A 114 -16.68 0.82 -7.46
N THR A 115 -16.22 2.06 -7.33
CA THR A 115 -17.00 3.26 -7.67
C THR A 115 -16.23 4.18 -8.63
N GLU A 116 -15.43 5.10 -8.09
CA GLU A 116 -14.78 6.17 -8.86
C GLU A 116 -13.64 5.67 -9.76
N LEU A 117 -12.99 4.57 -9.41
CA LEU A 117 -11.90 3.98 -10.20
C LEU A 117 -12.39 2.95 -11.22
N LYS A 118 -13.61 2.44 -11.08
CA LYS A 118 -14.18 1.46 -12.02
C LYS A 118 -14.33 2.05 -13.42
N GLY A 119 -13.89 1.32 -14.43
CA GLY A 119 -13.89 1.74 -15.83
C GLY A 119 -12.80 2.74 -16.21
N LYS A 120 -11.93 3.15 -15.28
CA LYS A 120 -10.89 4.15 -15.55
C LYS A 120 -9.59 3.52 -16.01
N ASN A 121 -8.80 4.30 -16.74
CA ASN A 121 -7.37 4.08 -16.90
C ASN A 121 -6.67 4.51 -15.61
N LEU A 122 -5.76 3.68 -15.11
CA LEU A 122 -5.11 3.90 -13.82
C LEU A 122 -3.60 4.13 -13.98
N LEU A 123 -3.06 5.01 -13.13
CA LEU A 123 -1.63 5.27 -13.02
C LEU A 123 -1.23 5.13 -11.55
N PHE A 124 -0.55 4.04 -11.22
CA PHE A 124 0.02 3.84 -9.90
C PHE A 124 1.44 4.41 -9.84
N ILE A 125 1.72 5.24 -8.84
CA ILE A 125 3.05 5.84 -8.65
C ILE A 125 3.52 5.52 -7.24
N ALA A 126 4.57 4.71 -7.15
CA ALA A 126 5.10 4.23 -5.88
C ALA A 126 6.57 4.60 -5.68
N GLY A 127 6.96 4.83 -4.42
CA GLY A 127 8.35 5.01 -4.01
C GLY A 127 8.72 4.14 -2.81
N GLY A 128 9.74 3.29 -2.96
CA GLY A 128 10.20 2.40 -1.90
C GLY A 128 9.08 1.53 -1.32
N ILE A 129 8.97 1.51 0.02
CA ILE A 129 7.91 0.72 0.70
C ILE A 129 6.49 1.26 0.44
N GLY A 130 6.34 2.44 -0.16
CA GLY A 130 5.04 2.96 -0.60
C GLY A 130 4.34 2.09 -1.66
N LEU A 131 5.04 1.11 -2.24
CA LEU A 131 4.40 0.08 -3.05
C LEU A 131 3.45 -0.79 -2.23
N ALA A 132 3.71 -1.01 -0.95
CA ALA A 132 2.96 -1.92 -0.08
C ALA A 132 1.45 -1.62 -0.03
N PRO A 133 0.98 -0.38 0.29
CA PRO A 133 -0.44 -0.06 0.25
C PRO A 133 -1.03 -0.11 -1.15
N LEU A 134 -0.28 0.29 -2.19
CA LEU A 134 -0.75 0.25 -3.57
C LEU A 134 -0.84 -1.19 -4.11
N ARG A 135 -0.01 -2.13 -3.63
CA ARG A 135 -0.06 -3.53 -4.06
C ARG A 135 -1.42 -4.17 -3.83
N SER A 136 -2.08 -3.89 -2.70
CA SER A 136 -3.44 -4.38 -2.44
C SER A 136 -4.43 -3.90 -3.50
N VAL A 137 -4.30 -2.65 -3.94
CA VAL A 137 -5.14 -2.05 -4.98
C VAL A 137 -4.78 -2.61 -6.36
N ILE A 138 -3.49 -2.68 -6.69
CA ILE A 138 -3.00 -3.22 -7.97
C ILE A 138 -3.53 -4.64 -8.15
N ASN A 139 -3.31 -5.52 -7.17
CA ASN A 139 -3.75 -6.90 -7.28
C ASN A 139 -5.29 -7.01 -7.33
N TYR A 140 -6.04 -6.18 -6.59
CA TYR A 140 -7.50 -6.12 -6.74
C TYR A 140 -7.92 -5.77 -8.16
N VAL A 141 -7.27 -4.77 -8.77
CA VAL A 141 -7.52 -4.36 -10.17
C VAL A 141 -7.17 -5.48 -11.15
N LEU A 142 -6.09 -6.21 -10.90
CA LEU A 142 -5.69 -7.35 -11.76
C LEU A 142 -6.63 -8.54 -11.61
N ASP A 143 -7.13 -8.81 -10.39
CA ASP A 143 -8.12 -9.86 -10.12
C ASP A 143 -9.49 -9.56 -10.75
N ASN A 144 -9.78 -8.28 -11.01
CA ASN A 144 -11.01 -7.79 -11.65
C ASN A 144 -10.69 -7.02 -12.95
N ARG A 145 -9.79 -7.57 -13.76
CA ARG A 145 -9.13 -6.86 -14.86
C ARG A 145 -10.09 -6.22 -15.88
N ASP A 146 -11.20 -6.89 -16.18
CA ASP A 146 -12.19 -6.44 -17.16
C ASP A 146 -12.99 -5.22 -16.71
N ASP A 147 -12.95 -4.92 -15.41
CA ASP A 147 -13.61 -3.77 -14.79
C ASP A 147 -12.80 -2.46 -14.95
N TYR A 148 -11.59 -2.50 -15.51
CA TYR A 148 -10.69 -1.35 -15.60
C TYR A 148 -10.08 -1.18 -16.99
N GLY A 149 -9.70 0.05 -17.32
CA GLY A 149 -8.96 0.38 -18.54
C GLY A 149 -7.48 -0.01 -18.46
N THR A 150 -6.61 0.72 -19.12
CA THR A 150 -5.16 0.50 -19.06
C THR A 150 -4.60 0.80 -17.65
N VAL A 151 -3.57 0.07 -17.27
CA VAL A 151 -2.89 0.23 -15.99
C VAL A 151 -1.42 0.53 -16.23
N ASP A 152 -0.95 1.67 -15.75
CA ASP A 152 0.46 2.00 -15.73
C ASP A 152 0.96 2.01 -14.28
N ILE A 153 2.13 1.43 -14.05
CA ILE A 153 2.77 1.34 -12.74
C ILE A 153 4.15 1.96 -12.85
N LEU A 154 4.33 3.15 -12.28
CA LEU A 154 5.62 3.81 -12.14
C LEU A 154 6.13 3.56 -10.72
N TYR A 155 7.21 2.79 -10.59
CA TYR A 155 7.77 2.43 -9.30
C TYR A 155 9.27 2.68 -9.25
N GLY A 156 9.71 3.36 -8.19
CA GLY A 156 11.12 3.64 -7.98
C GLY A 156 11.61 3.35 -6.57
N SER A 157 12.90 3.06 -6.48
CA SER A 157 13.61 2.83 -5.23
C SER A 157 15.02 3.40 -5.28
N ARG A 158 15.77 3.39 -4.16
CA ARG A 158 17.14 3.91 -4.10
C ARG A 158 18.10 3.10 -4.95
N SER A 159 17.89 1.78 -5.00
CA SER A 159 18.70 0.81 -5.72
C SER A 159 17.82 -0.34 -6.23
N ALA A 160 18.34 -1.19 -7.10
CA ALA A 160 17.64 -2.38 -7.56
C ALA A 160 17.34 -3.35 -6.41
N ASP A 161 18.25 -3.46 -5.44
CA ASP A 161 18.09 -4.32 -4.25
C ASP A 161 17.02 -3.82 -3.28
N ASP A 162 16.61 -2.55 -3.39
CA ASP A 162 15.56 -1.93 -2.60
C ASP A 162 14.15 -2.03 -3.25
N LEU A 163 14.04 -2.64 -4.44
CA LEU A 163 12.77 -2.85 -5.13
C LEU A 163 11.98 -3.99 -4.47
N VAL A 164 10.96 -3.64 -3.72
CA VAL A 164 10.05 -4.60 -3.05
C VAL A 164 9.19 -5.30 -4.09
N LYS A 165 8.95 -6.62 -3.93
CA LYS A 165 8.09 -7.42 -4.83
C LYS A 165 8.57 -7.48 -6.29
N LEU A 166 9.86 -7.29 -6.54
CA LEU A 166 10.41 -7.23 -7.91
C LEU A 166 10.03 -8.47 -8.74
N LYS A 167 10.08 -9.66 -8.13
CA LYS A 167 9.68 -10.90 -8.81
C LYS A 167 8.20 -10.88 -9.24
N GLU A 168 7.28 -10.46 -8.36
CA GLU A 168 5.85 -10.33 -8.67
C GLU A 168 5.62 -9.30 -9.78
N ILE A 169 6.33 -8.18 -9.72
CA ILE A 169 6.28 -7.12 -10.74
C ILE A 169 6.68 -7.67 -12.11
N GLN A 170 7.79 -8.39 -12.20
CA GLN A 170 8.34 -8.89 -13.46
C GLN A 170 7.58 -10.13 -14.00
N GLU A 171 7.15 -11.04 -13.13
CA GLU A 171 6.57 -12.32 -13.53
C GLU A 171 5.05 -12.28 -13.67
N VAL A 172 4.37 -11.37 -12.96
CA VAL A 172 2.92 -11.26 -12.96
C VAL A 172 2.46 -9.95 -13.60
N TRP A 173 2.80 -8.81 -12.98
CA TRP A 173 2.22 -7.52 -13.43
C TRP A 173 2.66 -7.14 -14.83
N ALA A 174 3.96 -7.21 -15.13
CA ALA A 174 4.49 -6.88 -16.46
C ALA A 174 4.03 -7.82 -17.57
N LYS A 175 3.51 -9.01 -17.23
CA LYS A 175 2.97 -9.98 -18.19
C LYS A 175 1.45 -9.93 -18.33
N THR A 176 0.77 -9.14 -17.50
CA THR A 176 -0.69 -9.00 -17.55
C THR A 176 -1.10 -8.09 -18.71
N PRO A 177 -2.00 -8.51 -19.60
CA PRO A 177 -2.46 -7.68 -20.71
C PRO A 177 -3.02 -6.33 -20.26
N GLY A 178 -2.60 -5.24 -20.94
CA GLY A 178 -3.02 -3.88 -20.62
C GLY A 178 -2.39 -3.29 -19.36
N VAL A 179 -1.31 -3.90 -18.85
CA VAL A 179 -0.50 -3.39 -17.75
C VAL A 179 0.89 -3.03 -18.26
N ASN A 180 1.34 -1.81 -18.01
CA ASN A 180 2.68 -1.33 -18.34
C ASN A 180 3.42 -1.02 -17.03
N VAL A 181 4.65 -1.51 -16.91
CA VAL A 181 5.48 -1.29 -15.72
C VAL A 181 6.71 -0.48 -16.08
N HIS A 182 6.94 0.59 -15.33
CA HIS A 182 8.06 1.50 -15.45
C HIS A 182 8.85 1.49 -14.14
N LEU A 183 10.02 0.89 -14.14
CA LEU A 183 10.89 0.82 -12.97
C LEU A 183 12.03 1.82 -13.07
N THR A 184 12.40 2.43 -11.93
CA THR A 184 13.55 3.34 -11.84
C THR A 184 14.30 3.16 -10.54
N ILE A 185 15.60 3.43 -10.56
CA ILE A 185 16.42 3.51 -9.35
C ILE A 185 17.10 4.88 -9.29
N ASP A 186 17.35 5.38 -8.07
CA ASP A 186 17.88 6.74 -7.88
C ASP A 186 19.29 6.92 -8.43
N ARG A 187 20.10 5.85 -8.46
CA ARG A 187 21.51 5.88 -8.86
C ARG A 187 21.88 4.67 -9.71
N PRO A 188 22.81 4.82 -10.66
CA PRO A 188 23.32 3.69 -11.44
C PRO A 188 23.81 2.55 -10.54
N GLN A 189 23.50 1.32 -10.95
CA GLN A 189 23.91 0.09 -10.28
C GLN A 189 24.33 -0.94 -11.34
N GLU A 190 25.41 -1.67 -11.08
CA GLU A 190 25.85 -2.76 -11.96
C GLU A 190 24.75 -3.83 -12.11
N GLY A 191 24.48 -4.26 -13.32
CA GLY A 191 23.41 -5.22 -13.65
C GLY A 191 22.01 -4.63 -13.72
N TRP A 192 21.85 -3.30 -13.63
CA TRP A 192 20.59 -2.63 -13.84
C TRP A 192 20.50 -2.03 -15.25
N ASP A 193 19.56 -2.52 -16.06
CA ASP A 193 19.32 -2.08 -17.44
C ASP A 193 18.14 -1.09 -17.57
N GLY A 194 17.41 -0.88 -16.46
CA GLY A 194 16.24 0.00 -16.42
C GLY A 194 16.60 1.48 -16.30
N HIS A 195 15.58 2.31 -16.18
CA HIS A 195 15.76 3.76 -16.02
C HIS A 195 16.51 4.09 -14.72
N VAL A 196 17.33 5.16 -14.77
CA VAL A 196 18.05 5.73 -13.62
C VAL A 196 17.63 7.17 -13.44
N GLY A 197 16.99 7.47 -12.32
CA GLY A 197 16.50 8.79 -11.97
C GLY A 197 15.40 8.73 -10.92
N PHE A 198 15.06 9.87 -10.36
CA PHE A 198 13.98 9.96 -9.37
C PHE A 198 12.60 9.77 -10.02
N VAL A 199 11.68 9.15 -9.30
CA VAL A 199 10.29 8.93 -9.74
C VAL A 199 9.63 10.19 -10.32
N PRO A 200 9.71 11.40 -9.70
CA PRO A 200 9.11 12.60 -10.26
C PRO A 200 9.74 13.06 -11.60
N THR A 201 11.03 12.80 -11.80
CA THR A 201 11.71 13.11 -13.07
C THR A 201 11.24 12.15 -14.15
N TYR A 202 11.27 10.85 -13.87
CA TYR A 202 10.85 9.82 -14.81
C TYR A 202 9.37 9.95 -15.20
N LEU A 203 8.50 10.36 -14.25
CA LEU A 203 7.09 10.71 -14.51
C LEU A 203 6.97 11.74 -15.67
N LYS A 204 7.78 12.79 -15.63
CA LYS A 204 7.78 13.86 -16.64
C LYS A 204 8.39 13.42 -17.97
N GLU A 205 9.43 12.58 -17.92
CA GLU A 205 10.07 12.02 -19.11
C GLU A 205 9.13 11.09 -19.89
N ILE A 206 8.35 10.25 -19.20
CA ILE A 206 7.34 9.38 -19.83
C ILE A 206 6.20 10.22 -20.39
N GLY A 207 5.73 11.23 -19.65
CA GLY A 207 4.64 12.10 -20.11
C GLY A 207 3.32 11.36 -20.23
N PHE A 208 2.82 10.78 -19.14
CA PHE A 208 1.56 10.03 -19.13
C PHE A 208 0.38 10.87 -19.58
N SER A 209 -0.53 10.23 -20.32
CA SER A 209 -1.80 10.83 -20.77
C SER A 209 -2.71 11.15 -19.58
N THR A 210 -3.41 12.29 -19.66
CA THR A 210 -4.29 12.83 -18.60
C THR A 210 -5.66 12.17 -18.51
N ASP A 211 -5.93 11.15 -19.33
CA ASP A 211 -7.14 10.32 -19.25
C ASP A 211 -7.09 9.28 -18.11
N LYS A 212 -6.02 9.30 -17.33
CA LYS A 212 -5.77 8.37 -16.22
C LYS A 212 -6.13 8.97 -14.86
N THR A 213 -6.48 8.10 -13.93
CA THR A 213 -6.56 8.45 -12.51
C THR A 213 -5.29 7.99 -11.81
N ALA A 214 -4.60 8.90 -11.14
CA ALA A 214 -3.32 8.65 -10.48
C ALA A 214 -3.51 8.28 -9.01
N LEU A 215 -2.83 7.19 -8.57
CA LEU A 215 -2.77 6.76 -7.17
C LEU A 215 -1.32 6.79 -6.73
N VAL A 216 -1.01 7.64 -5.75
CA VAL A 216 0.38 7.96 -5.36
C VAL A 216 0.65 7.56 -3.92
N CYS A 217 1.74 6.80 -3.70
CA CYS A 217 2.21 6.47 -2.35
C CYS A 217 3.74 6.40 -2.30
N GLY A 218 4.31 6.97 -1.24
CA GLY A 218 5.75 6.97 -1.04
C GLY A 218 6.21 8.01 -0.03
N PRO A 219 7.51 8.31 0.02
CA PRO A 219 8.05 9.34 0.88
C PRO A 219 7.37 10.71 0.63
N PRO A 220 7.09 11.50 1.68
CA PRO A 220 6.37 12.78 1.54
C PRO A 220 7.00 13.73 0.51
N ILE A 221 8.33 13.76 0.44
CA ILE A 221 9.05 14.59 -0.54
C ILE A 221 8.79 14.12 -1.99
N MET A 222 8.75 12.80 -2.21
CA MET A 222 8.41 12.24 -3.52
C MET A 222 6.97 12.59 -3.91
N ILE A 223 6.00 12.38 -3.01
CA ILE A 223 4.59 12.69 -3.24
C ILE A 223 4.45 14.16 -3.64
N LYS A 224 5.10 15.07 -2.92
CA LYS A 224 5.08 16.52 -3.22
C LYS A 224 5.50 16.81 -4.67
N PHE A 225 6.62 16.25 -5.12
CA PHE A 225 7.13 16.49 -6.47
C PHE A 225 6.35 15.72 -7.55
N VAL A 226 5.82 14.54 -7.23
CA VAL A 226 4.93 13.79 -8.14
C VAL A 226 3.65 14.56 -8.39
N LEU A 227 2.99 15.06 -7.34
CA LEU A 227 1.76 15.85 -7.50
C LEU A 227 2.00 17.13 -8.31
N ALA A 228 3.12 17.83 -8.08
CA ALA A 228 3.51 18.97 -8.90
C ALA A 228 3.76 18.57 -10.36
N GLY A 229 4.45 17.46 -10.60
CA GLY A 229 4.67 16.91 -11.94
C GLY A 229 3.39 16.52 -12.67
N LEU A 230 2.44 15.90 -11.96
CA LEU A 230 1.12 15.58 -12.52
C LEU A 230 0.35 16.85 -12.91
N GLU A 231 0.38 17.89 -12.07
CA GLU A 231 -0.24 19.19 -12.38
C GLU A 231 0.41 19.85 -13.62
N GLU A 232 1.74 19.80 -13.74
CA GLU A 232 2.48 20.29 -14.93
C GLU A 232 2.12 19.49 -16.21
N LEU A 233 1.86 18.18 -16.09
CA LEU A 233 1.40 17.34 -17.19
C LEU A 233 -0.08 17.57 -17.54
N GLY A 234 -0.81 18.36 -16.77
CA GLY A 234 -2.20 18.71 -17.00
C GLY A 234 -3.24 17.80 -16.33
N PHE A 235 -2.82 16.96 -15.36
CA PHE A 235 -3.78 16.19 -14.55
C PHE A 235 -4.61 17.13 -13.66
N ASN A 236 -5.91 16.89 -13.59
CA ASN A 236 -6.74 17.58 -12.61
C ASN A 236 -6.49 17.00 -11.20
N ARG A 237 -6.50 17.85 -10.18
CA ARG A 237 -6.30 17.42 -8.78
C ARG A 237 -7.33 16.39 -8.33
N SER A 238 -8.56 16.43 -8.85
CA SER A 238 -9.61 15.44 -8.59
C SER A 238 -9.33 14.04 -9.15
N GLN A 239 -8.34 13.92 -10.04
CA GLN A 239 -7.90 12.63 -10.59
C GLN A 239 -6.73 12.03 -9.79
N CYS A 240 -6.26 12.72 -8.74
CA CYS A 240 -5.08 12.31 -7.99
C CYS A 240 -5.45 11.89 -6.57
N TYR A 241 -5.24 10.64 -6.26
CA TYR A 241 -5.36 10.07 -4.92
C TYR A 241 -3.98 9.90 -4.32
N THR A 242 -3.84 10.21 -3.04
CA THR A 242 -2.58 9.97 -2.31
C THR A 242 -2.86 9.38 -0.94
N THR A 243 -1.92 8.59 -0.45
CA THR A 243 -1.95 8.13 0.94
C THR A 243 -1.36 9.20 1.85
N LEU A 244 -1.87 9.27 3.07
CA LEU A 244 -1.34 10.09 4.15
C LEU A 244 -0.97 9.18 5.31
N GLU A 245 0.28 9.27 5.77
CA GLU A 245 0.77 8.49 6.89
C GLU A 245 1.02 9.36 8.10
N LEU A 246 0.38 9.00 9.22
CA LEU A 246 0.61 9.60 10.53
C LEU A 246 0.69 8.50 11.59
N ARG A 247 1.22 8.85 12.76
CA ARG A 247 1.30 7.93 13.91
C ARG A 247 -0.08 7.62 14.46
N MET A 248 -0.81 6.76 13.77
CA MET A 248 -2.11 6.27 14.22
C MET A 248 -1.97 5.35 15.43
N LYS A 249 -2.90 5.48 16.41
CA LYS A 249 -2.96 4.62 17.60
C LYS A 249 -4.28 3.89 17.70
N CYS A 250 -5.42 4.59 17.68
CA CYS A 250 -6.72 3.94 17.77
C CYS A 250 -7.26 3.45 16.42
N GLY A 251 -6.93 4.11 15.31
CA GLY A 251 -7.45 3.79 13.97
C GLY A 251 -8.91 4.18 13.72
N ILE A 252 -9.62 4.76 14.70
CA ILE A 252 -11.07 4.97 14.69
C ILE A 252 -11.49 6.42 15.00
N GLY A 253 -10.57 7.39 14.87
CA GLY A 253 -10.88 8.82 15.07
C GLY A 253 -11.09 9.24 16.53
N LYS A 254 -10.60 8.49 17.53
CA LYS A 254 -10.82 8.79 18.96
C LYS A 254 -9.64 9.47 19.65
N CYS A 255 -8.40 9.05 19.37
CA CYS A 255 -7.26 9.50 20.18
C CYS A 255 -6.64 10.82 19.72
N GLY A 256 -7.00 11.36 18.56
CA GLY A 256 -6.47 12.62 18.02
C GLY A 256 -5.02 12.59 17.51
N ARG A 257 -4.32 11.46 17.54
CA ARG A 257 -2.90 11.37 17.18
C ARG A 257 -2.60 11.53 15.69
N CYS A 258 -3.57 11.28 14.84
CA CYS A 258 -3.43 11.34 13.39
C CYS A 258 -4.15 12.55 12.77
N ASN A 259 -4.28 13.64 13.50
CA ASN A 259 -4.95 14.83 13.00
C ASN A 259 -4.08 15.64 12.03
N ILE A 260 -4.73 16.15 10.98
CA ILE A 260 -4.21 17.22 10.12
C ILE A 260 -5.26 18.34 10.16
N GLY A 261 -4.98 19.41 10.89
CA GLY A 261 -5.99 20.42 11.19
C GLY A 261 -7.18 19.80 11.95
N SER A 262 -8.38 19.92 11.41
CA SER A 262 -9.61 19.37 11.98
C SER A 262 -9.95 17.94 11.51
N LYS A 263 -9.12 17.33 10.68
CA LYS A 263 -9.34 15.99 10.10
C LYS A 263 -8.48 14.94 10.76
N TYR A 264 -8.98 13.72 10.85
CA TYR A 264 -8.23 12.55 11.31
C TYR A 264 -7.92 11.63 10.15
N VAL A 265 -6.64 11.38 9.86
CA VAL A 265 -6.21 10.53 8.73
C VAL A 265 -6.85 9.14 8.79
N CYS A 266 -6.96 8.53 9.96
CA CYS A 266 -7.56 7.21 10.10
C CYS A 266 -9.07 7.14 9.76
N LYS A 267 -9.74 8.29 9.65
CA LYS A 267 -11.18 8.37 9.41
C LYS A 267 -11.53 9.21 8.18
N ASP A 268 -10.84 10.31 8.01
CA ASP A 268 -11.18 11.35 7.01
C ASP A 268 -10.16 11.38 5.84
N GLY A 269 -9.03 10.72 6.02
CA GLY A 269 -7.91 10.70 5.08
C GLY A 269 -8.02 9.67 4.00
#